data_fa3f53960505cdefaf3cfa6696a3b35a
#
_entry.id   fa3f53960505cdefaf3cfa6696a3b35a
#
_cell.length_a   1.000
_cell.length_b   1.000
_cell.length_c   1.000
_cell.angle_alpha   90.00
_cell.angle_beta   90.00
_cell.angle_gamma   90.00
#
_symmetry.space_group_name_H-M   'P 1'
#
loop_
_entity.id
_entity.type
_entity.pdbx_description
1 polymer ?
#
loop_
_entity_poly.entity_id
_entity_poly.type
_entity_poly.pdbx_seq_one_letter_code
_entity_poly.pdbx_strand_id
1 'polypeptide(L)'
;MKNSKKILKAVAPFRHPGFLNFKQAPFEAWKENEGMVAGELYPLRFLHAAAYRWELPMVCKSKKEARLRFVEPISLSFDAFPDYARYEVVPMFWDCWPCYFEKTCEWLRRHQVKTAIFSSRQTAEKMQERFSGMNEEWQKINVIWCPEAVDDSVYQKGKLLKDRNIDLLEFGRSNDKVFKADQLKAVFDSKNCSLNHVCTKQNGKFIYTNEQLYEAMWNAKVTIALPRSITQPEIAGDIETLTQRYWECMFSRMVMVGHAPQELIDFIGYNPVIEWRDSISAEELIADVIEHIEDYQPLVDKNRETAEKMGSWEVRMKWLMGLLEGYYQVC
;
A
#
# COMPACT_ATOMS: atom_id res chain seq x y z
N MET A 1 -22.58 -26.14 21.74
CA MET A 1 -21.50 -25.33 22.33
C MET A 1 -21.20 -24.21 21.35
N LYS A 2 -21.41 -22.93 21.69
CA LYS A 2 -20.92 -21.81 20.85
C LYS A 2 -19.39 -21.89 20.85
N ASN A 3 -18.79 -22.18 19.69
CA ASN A 3 -17.35 -22.08 19.55
C ASN A 3 -16.95 -20.63 19.89
N SER A 4 -16.24 -20.42 20.98
CA SER A 4 -15.70 -19.10 21.33
C SER A 4 -14.74 -18.68 20.20
N LYS A 5 -14.90 -17.46 19.69
CA LYS A 5 -13.99 -16.89 18.71
C LYS A 5 -12.56 -16.87 19.29
N LYS A 6 -11.56 -17.05 18.42
CA LYS A 6 -10.17 -16.90 18.81
C LYS A 6 -9.83 -15.42 19.04
N ILE A 7 -8.98 -15.17 20.02
CA ILE A 7 -8.40 -13.85 20.25
C ILE A 7 -7.38 -13.58 19.15
N LEU A 8 -7.56 -12.50 18.39
CA LEU A 8 -6.61 -12.06 17.38
C LEU A 8 -5.65 -11.04 17.97
N LYS A 9 -4.35 -11.31 17.88
CA LYS A 9 -3.30 -10.41 18.34
C LYS A 9 -2.40 -10.01 17.18
N ALA A 10 -2.22 -8.72 16.95
CA ALA A 10 -1.24 -8.25 15.98
C ALA A 10 0.18 -8.48 16.49
N VAL A 11 1.07 -8.79 15.59
CA VAL A 11 2.49 -9.01 15.90
C VAL A 11 3.31 -7.93 15.24
N ALA A 12 4.20 -7.31 16.02
CA ALA A 12 5.10 -6.30 15.51
C ALA A 12 5.86 -6.81 14.27
N PRO A 13 5.92 -6.04 13.19
CA PRO A 13 6.66 -6.42 12.00
C PRO A 13 8.16 -6.49 12.31
N PHE A 14 8.85 -7.36 11.58
CA PHE A 14 10.30 -7.46 11.70
C PHE A 14 10.95 -6.18 11.15
N ARG A 15 11.78 -5.51 11.98
CA ARG A 15 12.50 -4.31 11.55
C ARG A 15 13.73 -4.71 10.73
N HIS A 16 13.71 -4.40 9.44
CA HIS A 16 14.92 -4.47 8.61
C HIS A 16 15.65 -3.12 8.66
N PRO A 17 16.94 -3.09 9.00
CA PRO A 17 17.73 -1.86 8.89
C PRO A 17 17.76 -1.41 7.43
N GLY A 18 17.39 -0.16 7.17
CA GLY A 18 17.48 0.47 5.84
C GLY A 18 16.24 0.38 4.94
N PHE A 19 15.16 -0.30 5.37
CA PHE A 19 13.87 -0.23 4.67
C PHE A 19 12.92 0.75 5.36
N LEU A 20 12.18 1.53 4.56
CA LEU A 20 11.02 2.28 5.04
C LEU A 20 10.09 1.29 5.75
N ASN A 21 9.80 1.56 7.02
CA ASN A 21 9.10 0.61 7.88
C ASN A 21 7.58 0.75 7.70
N PHE A 22 7.10 0.68 6.43
CA PHE A 22 5.69 0.89 6.08
C PHE A 22 4.74 -0.08 6.78
N LYS A 23 5.23 -1.23 7.24
CA LYS A 23 4.45 -2.18 8.05
C LYS A 23 4.31 -1.75 9.52
N GLN A 24 5.11 -0.80 9.99
CA GLN A 24 5.06 -0.33 11.38
C GLN A 24 3.82 0.55 11.61
N ALA A 25 3.50 1.43 10.68
CA ALA A 25 2.36 2.34 10.82
C ALA A 25 1.01 1.60 11.03
N PRO A 26 0.65 0.58 10.22
CA PRO A 26 -0.57 -0.19 10.50
C PRO A 26 -0.53 -0.96 11.83
N PHE A 27 0.64 -1.42 12.27
CA PHE A 27 0.78 -2.06 13.57
C PHE A 27 0.57 -1.08 14.74
N GLU A 28 1.15 0.12 14.66
CA GLU A 28 0.92 1.15 15.69
C GLU A 28 -0.55 1.60 15.68
N ALA A 29 -1.14 1.83 14.52
CA ALA A 29 -2.56 2.16 14.41
C ALA A 29 -3.48 1.07 14.97
N TRP A 30 -3.12 -0.20 14.85
CA TRP A 30 -3.82 -1.30 15.50
C TRP A 30 -3.81 -1.15 17.02
N LYS A 31 -2.67 -0.81 17.62
CA LYS A 31 -2.53 -0.57 19.07
C LYS A 31 -3.32 0.64 19.52
N GLU A 32 -3.26 1.74 18.78
CA GLU A 32 -3.98 2.99 19.06
C GLU A 32 -5.50 2.79 19.08
N ASN A 33 -6.01 1.88 18.25
CA ASN A 33 -7.40 1.44 18.27
C ASN A 33 -7.71 0.34 19.31
N GLU A 34 -6.90 0.23 20.37
CA GLU A 34 -7.06 -0.75 21.45
C GLU A 34 -6.95 -2.23 21.03
N GLY A 35 -6.42 -2.48 19.85
CA GLY A 35 -6.22 -3.83 19.33
C GLY A 35 -5.18 -4.61 20.12
N MET A 36 -5.49 -5.86 20.44
CA MET A 36 -4.59 -6.72 21.20
C MET A 36 -3.30 -7.00 20.43
N VAL A 37 -2.16 -6.99 21.12
CA VAL A 37 -0.84 -7.28 20.57
C VAL A 37 -0.23 -8.53 21.18
N ALA A 38 0.61 -9.22 20.40
CA ALA A 38 1.42 -10.32 20.88
C ALA A 38 2.81 -9.80 21.31
N GLY A 39 3.37 -10.36 22.38
CA GLY A 39 4.74 -10.06 22.76
C GLY A 39 5.76 -10.52 21.70
N GLU A 40 6.82 -9.77 21.54
CA GLU A 40 7.88 -9.98 20.50
C GLU A 40 8.82 -11.16 20.79
N LEU A 41 8.86 -11.70 22.02
CA LEU A 41 9.84 -12.68 22.43
C LEU A 41 9.47 -14.10 21.99
N TYR A 42 10.18 -14.58 20.97
CA TYR A 42 10.17 -15.98 20.55
C TYR A 42 11.50 -16.67 20.84
N PRO A 43 11.69 -17.24 22.02
CA PRO A 43 12.92 -17.98 22.32
C PRO A 43 13.13 -19.19 21.38
N LEU A 44 12.04 -19.67 20.75
CA LEU A 44 12.05 -20.82 19.85
C LEU A 44 12.07 -20.45 18.35
N ARG A 45 12.38 -19.21 18.00
CA ARG A 45 12.40 -18.73 16.60
C ARG A 45 13.17 -19.63 15.65
N PHE A 46 14.34 -20.12 16.07
CA PHE A 46 15.16 -21.00 15.23
C PHE A 46 14.52 -22.36 15.01
N LEU A 47 13.82 -22.91 16.02
CA LEU A 47 13.09 -24.17 15.88
C LEU A 47 11.91 -24.02 14.92
N HIS A 48 11.19 -22.91 14.98
CA HIS A 48 10.11 -22.61 14.03
C HIS A 48 10.64 -22.46 12.60
N ALA A 49 11.77 -21.76 12.43
CA ALA A 49 12.44 -21.62 11.13
C ALA A 49 12.90 -22.96 10.57
N ALA A 50 13.46 -23.84 11.41
CA ALA A 50 13.87 -25.19 11.02
C ALA A 50 12.66 -26.06 10.65
N ALA A 51 11.61 -26.04 11.47
CA ALA A 51 10.35 -26.75 11.19
C ALA A 51 9.73 -26.30 9.86
N TYR A 52 9.71 -24.99 9.59
CA TYR A 52 9.26 -24.45 8.32
C TYR A 52 10.13 -24.94 7.16
N ARG A 53 11.46 -24.86 7.28
CA ARG A 53 12.40 -25.26 6.23
C ARG A 53 12.33 -26.75 5.89
N TRP A 54 12.11 -27.60 6.88
CA TRP A 54 12.02 -29.06 6.69
C TRP A 54 10.60 -29.56 6.52
N GLU A 55 9.65 -28.67 6.33
CA GLU A 55 8.22 -28.99 6.12
C GLU A 55 7.65 -29.93 7.18
N LEU A 56 8.11 -29.78 8.41
CA LEU A 56 7.63 -30.59 9.50
C LEU A 56 6.13 -30.33 9.74
N PRO A 57 5.35 -31.37 10.07
CA PRO A 57 3.92 -31.22 10.33
C PRO A 57 3.68 -30.25 11.48
N MET A 58 2.68 -29.40 11.31
CA MET A 58 2.31 -28.43 12.35
C MET A 58 1.66 -29.14 13.53
N VAL A 59 2.28 -29.03 14.70
CA VAL A 59 1.80 -29.63 15.94
C VAL A 59 0.81 -28.68 16.61
N CYS A 60 -0.41 -29.14 16.86
CA CYS A 60 -1.47 -28.51 17.68
C CYS A 60 -1.48 -26.99 17.69
N LYS A 61 -2.13 -26.36 16.71
CA LYS A 61 -2.39 -24.91 16.73
C LYS A 61 -3.23 -24.52 17.96
N SER A 62 -2.89 -23.38 18.52
CA SER A 62 -3.72 -22.79 19.59
C SER A 62 -5.18 -22.72 19.16
N LYS A 63 -6.05 -23.20 20.05
CA LYS A 63 -7.52 -23.08 19.89
C LYS A 63 -8.04 -21.73 20.35
N LYS A 64 -7.22 -20.95 21.08
CA LYS A 64 -7.63 -19.72 21.75
C LYS A 64 -7.13 -18.45 21.08
N GLU A 65 -6.02 -18.52 20.34
CA GLU A 65 -5.35 -17.34 19.80
C GLU A 65 -5.01 -17.50 18.32
N ALA A 66 -5.05 -16.38 17.60
CA ALA A 66 -4.57 -16.20 16.23
C ALA A 66 -3.60 -14.99 16.16
N ARG A 67 -2.81 -14.89 15.11
CA ARG A 67 -1.80 -13.85 14.90
C ARG A 67 -2.05 -13.10 13.61
N LEU A 68 -2.31 -11.79 13.70
CA LEU A 68 -2.29 -10.88 12.56
C LEU A 68 -0.83 -10.56 12.22
N ARG A 69 -0.46 -10.82 10.97
CA ARG A 69 0.88 -10.59 10.43
C ARG A 69 0.81 -9.71 9.20
N PHE A 70 1.69 -8.72 9.14
CA PHE A 70 1.88 -7.84 8.00
C PHE A 70 2.94 -8.45 7.08
N VAL A 71 2.54 -8.87 5.88
CA VAL A 71 3.33 -9.82 5.05
C VAL A 71 3.50 -9.29 3.64
N GLU A 72 4.72 -9.43 3.10
CA GLU A 72 5.00 -9.27 1.67
C GLU A 72 5.30 -10.63 1.04
N PRO A 73 4.78 -10.92 -0.17
CA PRO A 73 5.06 -12.18 -0.86
C PRO A 73 6.55 -12.45 -1.10
N ILE A 74 7.38 -11.42 -1.15
CA ILE A 74 8.82 -11.56 -1.31
C ILE A 74 9.50 -12.08 -0.04
N SER A 75 8.94 -11.80 1.14
CA SER A 75 9.50 -12.13 2.46
C SER A 75 8.66 -13.11 3.27
N LEU A 76 7.78 -13.88 2.62
CA LEU A 76 6.78 -14.77 3.25
C LEU A 76 7.30 -15.60 4.42
N SER A 77 8.46 -16.22 4.26
CA SER A 77 9.02 -17.10 5.28
C SER A 77 9.41 -16.33 6.55
N PHE A 78 10.01 -15.15 6.43
CA PHE A 78 10.49 -14.39 7.59
C PHE A 78 9.34 -13.86 8.45
N ASP A 79 8.26 -13.44 7.81
CA ASP A 79 7.14 -12.79 8.49
C ASP A 79 6.30 -13.77 9.33
N ALA A 80 6.40 -15.07 9.08
CA ALA A 80 5.56 -16.08 9.74
C ALA A 80 6.29 -17.14 10.59
N PHE A 81 7.61 -17.24 10.56
CA PHE A 81 8.35 -18.26 11.30
C PHE A 81 7.95 -18.43 12.76
N PRO A 82 7.78 -17.36 13.54
CA PRO A 82 7.45 -17.48 14.94
C PRO A 82 6.10 -18.15 15.19
N ASP A 83 5.19 -18.14 14.22
CA ASP A 83 3.85 -18.67 14.39
C ASP A 83 3.63 -20.02 13.70
N TYR A 84 4.61 -20.47 12.91
CA TYR A 84 4.48 -21.59 12.00
C TYR A 84 3.84 -22.85 12.61
N ALA A 85 4.28 -23.27 13.79
CA ALA A 85 3.79 -24.50 14.41
C ALA A 85 2.75 -24.25 15.52
N ARG A 86 2.45 -23.02 15.90
CA ARG A 86 1.78 -22.76 17.17
C ARG A 86 0.47 -22.01 17.08
N TYR A 87 0.35 -21.07 16.14
CA TYR A 87 -0.80 -20.19 16.03
C TYR A 87 -1.44 -20.25 14.65
N GLU A 88 -2.70 -19.92 14.58
CA GLU A 88 -3.34 -19.55 13.33
C GLU A 88 -2.79 -18.21 12.89
N VAL A 89 -2.35 -18.10 11.64
CA VAL A 89 -1.86 -16.84 11.07
C VAL A 89 -2.96 -16.23 10.25
N VAL A 90 -3.19 -14.94 10.44
CA VAL A 90 -4.05 -14.08 9.61
C VAL A 90 -3.11 -13.12 8.89
N PRO A 91 -2.70 -13.42 7.66
CA PRO A 91 -1.80 -12.55 6.91
C PRO A 91 -2.55 -11.35 6.34
N MET A 92 -1.95 -10.16 6.43
CA MET A 92 -2.30 -9.00 5.62
C MET A 92 -1.19 -8.79 4.59
N PHE A 93 -1.52 -9.05 3.32
CA PHE A 93 -0.57 -9.02 2.21
C PHE A 93 -0.52 -7.66 1.53
N TRP A 94 0.70 -7.13 1.39
CA TRP A 94 1.03 -6.06 0.46
C TRP A 94 1.71 -6.62 -0.78
N ASP A 95 1.63 -5.92 -1.90
CA ASP A 95 2.35 -6.25 -3.11
C ASP A 95 2.20 -7.72 -3.57
N CYS A 96 1.00 -8.29 -3.37
CA CYS A 96 0.70 -9.64 -3.83
C CYS A 96 0.32 -9.60 -5.32
N TRP A 97 1.33 -9.56 -6.18
CA TRP A 97 1.21 -9.50 -7.63
C TRP A 97 1.02 -10.90 -8.24
N PRO A 98 0.50 -11.00 -9.48
CA PRO A 98 0.25 -12.28 -10.17
C PRO A 98 1.45 -13.23 -10.18
N CYS A 99 2.65 -12.71 -10.33
CA CYS A 99 3.89 -13.50 -10.29
C CYS A 99 4.14 -14.19 -8.93
N TYR A 100 3.45 -13.78 -7.86
CA TYR A 100 3.57 -14.39 -6.53
C TYR A 100 2.39 -15.28 -6.14
N PHE A 101 1.34 -15.39 -6.95
CA PHE A 101 0.11 -16.10 -6.57
C PHE A 101 0.35 -17.56 -6.20
N GLU A 102 1.12 -18.31 -7.00
CA GLU A 102 1.44 -19.72 -6.70
C GLU A 102 2.15 -19.86 -5.35
N LYS A 103 3.21 -19.07 -5.17
CA LYS A 103 3.98 -19.05 -3.92
C LYS A 103 3.11 -18.67 -2.72
N THR A 104 2.20 -17.70 -2.90
CA THR A 104 1.29 -17.27 -1.85
C THR A 104 0.29 -18.38 -1.51
N CYS A 105 -0.29 -19.04 -2.51
CA CYS A 105 -1.17 -20.20 -2.29
C CYS A 105 -0.45 -21.32 -1.52
N GLU A 106 0.75 -21.72 -1.94
CA GLU A 106 1.51 -22.72 -1.22
C GLU A 106 1.75 -22.32 0.25
N TRP A 107 2.11 -21.07 0.48
CA TRP A 107 2.32 -20.54 1.82
C TRP A 107 1.03 -20.58 2.66
N LEU A 108 -0.12 -20.14 2.10
CA LEU A 108 -1.43 -20.22 2.76
C LEU A 108 -1.78 -21.66 3.15
N ARG A 109 -1.56 -22.60 2.26
CA ARG A 109 -1.77 -24.04 2.51
C ARG A 109 -0.90 -24.54 3.66
N ARG A 110 0.41 -24.27 3.62
CA ARG A 110 1.36 -24.70 4.66
C ARG A 110 1.00 -24.17 6.04
N HIS A 111 0.52 -22.94 6.12
CA HIS A 111 0.08 -22.31 7.38
C HIS A 111 -1.37 -22.64 7.75
N GLN A 112 -2.09 -23.40 6.92
CA GLN A 112 -3.52 -23.69 7.13
C GLN A 112 -4.32 -22.42 7.45
N VAL A 113 -4.10 -21.36 6.64
CA VAL A 113 -4.72 -20.06 6.80
C VAL A 113 -6.22 -20.17 6.58
N LYS A 114 -7.00 -19.49 7.42
CA LYS A 114 -8.47 -19.44 7.33
C LYS A 114 -8.99 -18.07 6.93
N THR A 115 -8.19 -17.05 7.13
CA THR A 115 -8.51 -15.67 6.75
C THR A 115 -7.26 -15.03 6.19
N ALA A 116 -7.34 -14.48 4.98
CA ALA A 116 -6.27 -13.75 4.31
C ALA A 116 -6.78 -12.37 3.91
N ILE A 117 -5.97 -11.35 4.15
CA ILE A 117 -6.27 -9.95 3.86
C ILE A 117 -5.34 -9.52 2.73
N PHE A 118 -5.86 -8.84 1.71
CA PHE A 118 -5.10 -8.33 0.57
C PHE A 118 -5.30 -6.83 0.44
N SER A 119 -4.21 -6.09 0.17
CA SER A 119 -4.27 -4.64 0.01
C SER A 119 -4.88 -4.20 -1.32
N SER A 120 -4.85 -5.03 -2.36
CA SER A 120 -5.49 -4.77 -3.64
C SER A 120 -6.82 -5.52 -3.76
N ARG A 121 -7.87 -4.82 -4.19
CA ARG A 121 -9.20 -5.40 -4.44
C ARG A 121 -9.14 -6.45 -5.55
N GLN A 122 -8.52 -6.13 -6.67
CA GLN A 122 -8.39 -7.06 -7.79
C GLN A 122 -7.60 -8.32 -7.39
N THR A 123 -6.56 -8.17 -6.55
CA THR A 123 -5.85 -9.33 -5.99
C THR A 123 -6.76 -10.17 -5.12
N ALA A 124 -7.55 -9.55 -4.24
CA ALA A 124 -8.49 -10.27 -3.38
C ALA A 124 -9.53 -11.04 -4.22
N GLU A 125 -10.10 -10.41 -5.24
CA GLU A 125 -11.07 -11.02 -6.17
C GLU A 125 -10.45 -12.20 -6.94
N LYS A 126 -9.27 -12.02 -7.55
CA LYS A 126 -8.56 -13.10 -8.26
C LYS A 126 -8.17 -14.26 -7.35
N MET A 127 -7.78 -14.00 -6.10
CA MET A 127 -7.49 -15.05 -5.13
C MET A 127 -8.76 -15.77 -4.67
N GLN A 128 -9.85 -15.05 -4.46
CA GLN A 128 -11.15 -15.66 -4.13
C GLN A 128 -11.66 -16.56 -5.27
N GLU A 129 -11.57 -16.09 -6.52
CA GLU A 129 -11.91 -16.87 -7.70
C GLU A 129 -11.06 -18.15 -7.79
N ARG A 130 -9.75 -18.00 -7.60
CA ARG A 130 -8.81 -19.13 -7.61
C ARG A 130 -9.15 -20.16 -6.52
N PHE A 131 -9.45 -19.71 -5.30
CA PHE A 131 -9.83 -20.61 -4.20
C PHE A 131 -11.16 -21.32 -4.49
N SER A 132 -12.10 -20.66 -5.14
CA SER A 132 -13.38 -21.24 -5.53
C SER A 132 -13.23 -22.39 -6.54
N GLY A 133 -12.20 -22.34 -7.37
CA GLY A 133 -11.85 -23.40 -8.33
C GLY A 133 -11.05 -24.58 -7.73
N MET A 134 -10.67 -24.49 -6.44
CA MET A 134 -9.90 -25.52 -5.74
C MET A 134 -10.79 -26.43 -4.90
N ASN A 135 -10.19 -27.30 -4.05
CA ASN A 135 -10.94 -28.19 -3.17
C ASN A 135 -11.64 -27.43 -2.02
N GLU A 136 -12.52 -28.12 -1.28
CA GLU A 136 -13.33 -27.55 -0.20
C GLU A 136 -12.54 -26.82 0.91
N GLU A 137 -11.28 -27.19 1.15
CA GLU A 137 -10.46 -26.51 2.18
C GLU A 137 -10.13 -25.08 1.77
N TRP A 138 -9.83 -24.84 0.50
CA TRP A 138 -9.56 -23.52 -0.06
C TRP A 138 -10.79 -22.64 -0.09
N GLN A 139 -11.94 -23.22 -0.42
CA GLN A 139 -13.24 -22.52 -0.46
C GLN A 139 -13.66 -21.98 0.91
N LYS A 140 -13.07 -22.50 1.99
CA LYS A 140 -13.30 -22.03 3.37
C LYS A 140 -12.37 -20.88 3.82
N ILE A 141 -11.46 -20.44 2.96
CA ILE A 141 -10.62 -19.30 3.28
C ILE A 141 -11.42 -18.01 3.10
N ASN A 142 -11.53 -17.23 4.16
CA ASN A 142 -12.12 -15.90 4.11
C ASN A 142 -11.12 -14.95 3.46
N VAL A 143 -11.49 -14.35 2.35
CA VAL A 143 -10.70 -13.31 1.68
C VAL A 143 -11.27 -11.95 2.03
N ILE A 144 -10.42 -11.08 2.55
CA ILE A 144 -10.78 -9.72 2.94
C ILE A 144 -9.92 -8.75 2.12
N TRP A 145 -10.57 -7.78 1.49
CA TRP A 145 -9.87 -6.63 0.93
C TRP A 145 -9.70 -5.55 2.01
N CYS A 146 -8.48 -5.02 2.15
CA CYS A 146 -8.18 -3.88 3.03
C CYS A 146 -7.11 -3.02 2.35
N PRO A 147 -7.49 -1.92 1.67
CA PRO A 147 -6.55 -1.10 0.92
C PRO A 147 -5.53 -0.42 1.81
N GLU A 148 -4.40 -0.08 1.20
CA GLU A 148 -3.33 0.65 1.88
C GLU A 148 -3.81 2.03 2.38
N ALA A 149 -3.10 2.52 3.38
CA ALA A 149 -3.26 3.84 3.97
C ALA A 149 -1.89 4.41 4.33
N VAL A 150 -1.83 5.59 4.91
CA VAL A 150 -0.58 6.24 5.33
C VAL A 150 -0.62 6.65 6.80
N ASP A 151 0.54 6.91 7.37
CA ASP A 151 0.66 7.65 8.62
C ASP A 151 0.44 9.13 8.27
N ASP A 152 -0.72 9.66 8.60
CA ASP A 152 -1.11 11.02 8.24
C ASP A 152 -0.41 12.09 9.08
N SER A 153 0.17 11.73 10.21
CA SER A 153 0.87 12.65 11.12
C SER A 153 2.06 13.36 10.48
N VAL A 154 2.62 12.79 9.42
CA VAL A 154 3.80 13.32 8.72
C VAL A 154 3.46 14.28 7.58
N TYR A 155 2.19 14.36 7.14
CA TYR A 155 1.80 15.14 5.96
C TYR A 155 1.15 16.47 6.34
N GLN A 156 1.82 17.57 6.03
CA GLN A 156 1.29 18.91 6.21
C GLN A 156 0.44 19.35 5.00
N LYS A 157 -0.48 20.30 5.24
CA LYS A 157 -1.37 20.85 4.21
C LYS A 157 -0.60 21.59 3.11
N GLY A 158 0.56 22.16 3.42
CA GLY A 158 1.34 22.95 2.49
C GLY A 158 0.68 24.30 2.15
N LYS A 159 1.34 25.06 1.29
CA LYS A 159 0.84 26.35 0.75
C LYS A 159 -0.26 26.11 -0.31
N LEU A 160 -0.92 27.18 -0.74
CA LEU A 160 -1.75 27.15 -1.94
C LEU A 160 -0.88 26.77 -3.15
N LEU A 161 -1.47 26.11 -4.15
CA LEU A 161 -0.72 25.62 -5.32
C LEU A 161 0.11 26.70 -6.01
N LYS A 162 -0.44 27.90 -6.17
CA LYS A 162 0.23 29.05 -6.80
C LYS A 162 1.49 29.51 -6.05
N ASP A 163 1.53 29.32 -4.73
CA ASP A 163 2.62 29.78 -3.86
C ASP A 163 3.72 28.73 -3.66
N ARG A 164 3.58 27.58 -4.33
CA ARG A 164 4.55 26.48 -4.27
C ARG A 164 5.67 26.68 -5.28
N ASN A 165 6.88 26.33 -4.89
CA ASN A 165 8.09 26.58 -5.69
C ASN A 165 8.59 25.39 -6.49
N ILE A 166 8.09 24.17 -6.27
CA ILE A 166 8.41 22.98 -7.07
C ILE A 166 7.26 22.76 -8.05
N ASP A 167 7.54 22.85 -9.34
CA ASP A 167 6.51 22.66 -10.37
C ASP A 167 6.14 21.20 -10.54
N LEU A 168 7.16 20.31 -10.64
CA LEU A 168 6.98 18.87 -10.73
C LEU A 168 7.86 18.16 -9.72
N LEU A 169 7.28 17.27 -8.92
CA LEU A 169 8.00 16.34 -8.04
C LEU A 169 7.85 14.91 -8.51
N GLU A 170 8.96 14.27 -8.88
CA GLU A 170 9.03 12.83 -9.09
C GLU A 170 9.60 12.13 -7.86
N PHE A 171 8.85 11.19 -7.29
CA PHE A 171 9.29 10.37 -6.18
C PHE A 171 8.81 8.92 -6.30
N GLY A 172 9.42 8.02 -5.56
CA GLY A 172 9.09 6.61 -5.57
C GLY A 172 9.59 5.86 -6.82
N ARG A 173 8.73 5.14 -7.56
CA ARG A 173 9.12 4.40 -8.77
C ARG A 173 9.43 5.36 -9.91
N SER A 174 10.36 4.96 -10.80
CA SER A 174 10.63 5.69 -12.03
C SER A 174 9.43 5.63 -12.98
N ASN A 175 9.19 6.73 -13.68
CA ASN A 175 8.20 6.87 -14.74
C ASN A 175 8.82 6.90 -16.14
N ASP A 176 10.11 6.56 -16.30
CA ASP A 176 10.91 6.73 -17.54
C ASP A 176 10.30 6.03 -18.78
N LYS A 177 9.41 5.04 -18.57
CA LYS A 177 8.72 4.37 -19.68
C LYS A 177 7.64 5.26 -20.35
N VAL A 178 7.07 6.19 -19.60
CA VAL A 178 5.87 6.96 -19.98
C VAL A 178 6.08 8.46 -19.96
N PHE A 179 7.12 8.93 -19.32
CA PHE A 179 7.45 10.35 -19.14
C PHE A 179 8.93 10.61 -19.35
N LYS A 180 9.24 11.70 -20.03
CA LYS A 180 10.62 12.10 -20.35
C LYS A 180 10.88 13.54 -19.87
N ALA A 181 11.72 13.66 -18.84
CA ALA A 181 12.06 14.95 -18.24
C ALA A 181 12.63 15.97 -19.22
N ASP A 182 13.45 15.52 -20.18
CA ASP A 182 14.06 16.36 -21.21
C ASP A 182 13.01 16.91 -22.19
N GLN A 183 11.99 16.10 -22.52
CA GLN A 183 10.88 16.54 -23.38
C GLN A 183 10.00 17.57 -22.64
N LEU A 184 9.70 17.35 -21.37
CA LEU A 184 9.00 18.36 -20.57
C LEU A 184 9.78 19.67 -20.52
N LYS A 185 11.09 19.60 -20.27
CA LYS A 185 11.96 20.79 -20.28
C LYS A 185 11.89 21.51 -21.64
N ALA A 186 11.94 20.78 -22.73
CA ALA A 186 11.83 21.36 -24.09
C ALA A 186 10.49 22.08 -24.30
N VAL A 187 9.37 21.57 -23.75
CA VAL A 187 8.06 22.24 -23.80
C VAL A 187 8.14 23.58 -23.08
N PHE A 188 8.72 23.64 -21.88
CA PHE A 188 8.87 24.90 -21.12
C PHE A 188 9.83 25.89 -21.79
N ASP A 189 10.97 25.41 -22.30
CA ASP A 189 11.94 26.21 -23.05
C ASP A 189 11.31 26.86 -24.29
N SER A 190 10.43 26.13 -25.01
CA SER A 190 9.71 26.66 -26.17
C SER A 190 8.75 27.81 -25.83
N LYS A 191 8.24 27.82 -24.59
CA LYS A 191 7.36 28.87 -24.05
C LYS A 191 8.12 29.99 -23.34
N ASN A 192 9.47 29.94 -23.29
CA ASN A 192 10.32 30.83 -22.49
C ASN A 192 9.97 30.83 -20.99
N CYS A 193 9.50 29.73 -20.46
CA CYS A 193 9.16 29.54 -19.05
C CYS A 193 10.22 28.70 -18.34
N SER A 194 10.46 29.00 -17.06
CA SER A 194 11.30 28.17 -16.20
C SER A 194 10.51 27.02 -15.62
N LEU A 195 11.14 25.86 -15.46
CA LEU A 195 10.58 24.67 -14.82
C LEU A 195 11.47 24.28 -13.60
N ASN A 196 10.87 24.24 -12.42
CA ASN A 196 11.52 23.65 -11.25
C ASN A 196 11.07 22.19 -11.09
N HIS A 197 11.83 21.29 -11.71
CA HIS A 197 11.60 19.85 -11.66
C HIS A 197 12.53 19.19 -10.63
N VAL A 198 11.97 18.52 -9.64
CA VAL A 198 12.67 17.80 -8.59
C VAL A 198 12.44 16.31 -8.72
N CYS A 199 13.52 15.54 -8.80
CA CYS A 199 13.49 14.09 -8.76
C CYS A 199 14.20 13.61 -7.48
N THR A 200 13.53 12.78 -6.67
CA THR A 200 14.09 12.27 -5.41
C THR A 200 15.04 11.09 -5.58
N LYS A 201 15.27 10.68 -6.84
CA LYS A 201 16.21 9.62 -7.21
C LYS A 201 17.24 10.12 -8.19
N GLN A 202 18.49 9.67 -8.01
CA GLN A 202 19.56 9.84 -8.97
C GLN A 202 20.26 8.49 -9.19
N ASN A 203 20.43 8.08 -10.45
CA ASN A 203 21.02 6.78 -10.79
C ASN A 203 20.36 5.59 -10.04
N GLY A 204 19.03 5.62 -9.90
CA GLY A 204 18.25 4.58 -9.23
C GLY A 204 18.32 4.59 -7.69
N LYS A 205 19.11 5.50 -7.08
CA LYS A 205 19.23 5.62 -5.62
C LYS A 205 18.43 6.81 -5.11
N PHE A 206 17.79 6.65 -3.96
CA PHE A 206 17.17 7.76 -3.25
C PHE A 206 18.25 8.71 -2.73
N ILE A 207 18.06 10.01 -2.97
CA ILE A 207 18.95 11.08 -2.56
C ILE A 207 18.32 12.00 -1.51
N TYR A 208 17.04 11.80 -1.20
CA TYR A 208 16.29 12.55 -0.19
C TYR A 208 16.12 11.69 1.08
N THR A 209 16.20 12.34 2.25
CA THR A 209 15.69 11.76 3.50
C THR A 209 14.17 11.81 3.50
N ASN A 210 13.51 11.14 4.45
CA ASN A 210 12.05 11.20 4.57
C ASN A 210 11.57 12.63 4.84
N GLU A 211 12.27 13.37 5.72
CA GLU A 211 11.94 14.76 6.04
C GLU A 211 12.04 15.67 4.81
N GLN A 212 13.11 15.51 4.02
CA GLN A 212 13.29 16.25 2.77
C GLN A 212 12.23 15.90 1.74
N LEU A 213 11.81 14.63 1.68
CA LEU A 213 10.72 14.19 0.80
C LEU A 213 9.39 14.84 1.22
N TYR A 214 9.04 14.80 2.49
CA TYR A 214 7.81 15.44 2.98
C TYR A 214 7.82 16.95 2.72
N GLU A 215 8.95 17.62 2.97
CA GLU A 215 9.10 19.04 2.67
C GLU A 215 8.91 19.34 1.18
N ALA A 216 9.49 18.51 0.30
CA ALA A 216 9.29 18.62 -1.15
C ALA A 216 7.81 18.45 -1.53
N MET A 217 7.11 17.47 -0.94
CA MET A 217 5.68 17.24 -1.20
C MET A 217 4.81 18.46 -0.84
N TRP A 218 5.09 19.15 0.27
CA TRP A 218 4.32 20.33 0.67
C TRP A 218 4.56 21.54 -0.23
N ASN A 219 5.68 21.53 -0.96
CA ASN A 219 6.10 22.61 -1.84
C ASN A 219 5.94 22.27 -3.33
N ALA A 220 5.47 21.07 -3.66
CA ALA A 220 5.28 20.65 -5.05
C ALA A 220 3.83 20.90 -5.53
N LYS A 221 3.70 21.40 -6.76
CA LYS A 221 2.42 21.63 -7.44
C LYS A 221 1.88 20.34 -8.01
N VAL A 222 2.69 19.63 -8.80
CA VAL A 222 2.28 18.47 -9.59
C VAL A 222 3.17 17.27 -9.28
N THR A 223 2.61 16.08 -9.38
CA THR A 223 3.35 14.82 -9.39
C THR A 223 2.74 13.83 -10.38
N ILE A 224 3.52 12.84 -10.77
CA ILE A 224 3.07 11.74 -11.65
C ILE A 224 2.61 10.57 -10.79
N ALA A 225 1.35 10.16 -10.96
CA ALA A 225 0.74 9.04 -10.25
C ALA A 225 0.28 7.96 -11.23
N LEU A 226 1.03 6.86 -11.31
CA LEU A 226 0.74 5.73 -12.19
C LEU A 226 0.73 4.43 -11.41
N PRO A 227 -0.23 3.52 -11.65
CA PRO A 227 -0.23 2.19 -11.06
C PRO A 227 0.92 1.34 -11.63
N ARG A 228 1.24 0.26 -10.93
CA ARG A 228 2.33 -0.63 -11.32
C ARG A 228 2.06 -1.38 -12.61
N SER A 229 0.79 -1.64 -12.94
CA SER A 229 0.37 -2.22 -14.22
C SER A 229 0.88 -1.45 -15.44
N ILE A 230 1.00 -0.12 -15.33
CA ILE A 230 1.56 0.74 -16.40
C ILE A 230 3.09 0.80 -16.32
N THR A 231 3.66 0.97 -15.12
CA THR A 231 5.11 1.19 -14.97
C THR A 231 5.94 -0.09 -15.01
N GLN A 232 5.38 -1.21 -14.53
CA GLN A 232 6.02 -2.53 -14.43
C GLN A 232 5.01 -3.67 -14.69
N PRO A 233 4.41 -3.73 -15.92
CA PRO A 233 3.40 -4.73 -16.24
C PRO A 233 3.91 -6.18 -16.13
N GLU A 234 5.20 -6.40 -16.29
CA GLU A 234 5.85 -7.70 -16.12
C GLU A 234 5.74 -8.25 -14.70
N ILE A 235 5.49 -7.41 -13.70
CA ILE A 235 5.29 -7.79 -12.29
C ILE A 235 3.81 -7.79 -11.94
N ALA A 236 3.14 -6.68 -12.25
CA ALA A 236 1.77 -6.43 -11.81
C ALA A 236 0.70 -7.04 -12.74
N GLY A 237 1.09 -7.41 -13.97
CA GLY A 237 0.11 -7.80 -14.99
C GLY A 237 -0.89 -6.67 -15.21
N ASP A 238 -2.17 -7.00 -15.13
CA ASP A 238 -3.31 -6.11 -15.24
C ASP A 238 -3.82 -5.56 -13.90
N ILE A 239 -3.15 -5.88 -12.78
CA ILE A 239 -3.59 -5.45 -11.45
C ILE A 239 -3.24 -3.99 -11.22
N GLU A 240 -4.28 -3.20 -11.04
CA GLU A 240 -4.20 -1.84 -10.54
C GLU A 240 -4.54 -1.83 -9.05
N THR A 241 -3.80 -1.08 -8.25
CA THR A 241 -4.05 -1.03 -6.81
C THR A 241 -3.90 0.38 -6.26
N LEU A 242 -4.77 0.71 -5.30
CA LEU A 242 -4.65 1.88 -4.46
C LEU A 242 -3.42 1.74 -3.56
N THR A 243 -2.33 2.40 -3.94
CA THR A 243 -1.09 2.43 -3.16
C THR A 243 -1.04 3.65 -2.24
N GLN A 244 -0.13 3.62 -1.28
CA GLN A 244 0.13 4.74 -0.36
C GLN A 244 0.36 6.06 -1.11
N ARG A 245 0.98 6.04 -2.30
CA ARG A 245 1.28 7.23 -3.10
C ARG A 245 0.06 8.12 -3.33
N TYR A 246 -1.11 7.55 -3.62
CA TYR A 246 -2.31 8.36 -3.85
C TYR A 246 -2.69 9.12 -2.58
N TRP A 247 -2.65 8.46 -1.43
CA TRP A 247 -2.91 9.10 -0.14
C TRP A 247 -1.86 10.16 0.21
N GLU A 248 -0.57 9.85 0.01
CA GLU A 248 0.53 10.80 0.21
C GLU A 248 0.32 12.09 -0.59
N CYS A 249 -0.05 11.95 -1.86
CA CYS A 249 -0.34 13.09 -2.75
C CYS A 249 -1.58 13.87 -2.30
N MET A 250 -2.66 13.16 -1.93
CA MET A 250 -3.90 13.77 -1.46
C MET A 250 -3.68 14.53 -0.14
N PHE A 251 -2.99 13.94 0.82
CA PHE A 251 -2.62 14.60 2.07
C PHE A 251 -1.73 15.84 1.86
N SER A 252 -0.84 15.80 0.88
CA SER A 252 0.06 16.91 0.56
C SER A 252 -0.56 17.95 -0.38
N ARG A 253 -1.81 17.75 -0.84
CA ARG A 253 -2.51 18.63 -1.80
C ARG A 253 -1.71 18.85 -3.09
N MET A 254 -1.07 17.79 -3.62
CA MET A 254 -0.45 17.82 -4.95
C MET A 254 -1.48 17.46 -6.02
N VAL A 255 -1.40 18.12 -7.18
CA VAL A 255 -2.13 17.65 -8.37
C VAL A 255 -1.46 16.38 -8.88
N MET A 256 -2.22 15.34 -8.98
CA MET A 256 -1.77 14.07 -9.56
C MET A 256 -2.11 14.06 -11.05
N VAL A 257 -1.11 13.84 -11.90
CA VAL A 257 -1.28 13.60 -13.34
C VAL A 257 -0.90 12.15 -13.61
N GLY A 258 -1.74 11.41 -14.33
CA GLY A 258 -1.46 10.02 -14.64
C GLY A 258 -2.72 9.17 -14.74
N HIS A 259 -2.83 8.14 -13.89
CA HIS A 259 -3.99 7.23 -13.90
C HIS A 259 -4.42 6.86 -12.48
N ALA A 260 -5.72 6.92 -12.21
CA ALA A 260 -6.30 6.48 -10.95
C ALA A 260 -6.78 5.03 -11.06
N PRO A 261 -6.34 4.10 -10.18
CA PRO A 261 -6.93 2.77 -10.10
C PRO A 261 -8.44 2.84 -9.89
N GLN A 262 -9.20 1.98 -10.57
CA GLN A 262 -10.65 1.95 -10.41
C GLN A 262 -11.08 1.71 -8.96
N GLU A 263 -10.30 0.92 -8.21
CA GLU A 263 -10.59 0.69 -6.79
C GLU A 263 -10.50 2.00 -5.96
N LEU A 264 -9.62 2.94 -6.32
CA LEU A 264 -9.54 4.25 -5.67
C LEU A 264 -10.79 5.07 -5.98
N ILE A 265 -11.16 5.16 -7.27
CA ILE A 265 -12.35 5.92 -7.72
C ILE A 265 -13.60 5.40 -7.02
N ASP A 266 -13.80 4.09 -6.99
CA ASP A 266 -14.96 3.45 -6.34
C ASP A 266 -14.95 3.68 -4.83
N PHE A 267 -13.75 3.68 -4.21
CA PHE A 267 -13.60 3.80 -2.77
C PHE A 267 -13.91 5.21 -2.26
N ILE A 268 -13.52 6.25 -3.02
CA ILE A 268 -13.72 7.67 -2.63
C ILE A 268 -14.89 8.35 -3.34
N GLY A 269 -15.45 7.73 -4.40
CA GLY A 269 -16.62 8.21 -5.13
C GLY A 269 -16.34 9.26 -6.22
N TYR A 270 -15.07 9.51 -6.56
CA TYR A 270 -14.69 10.40 -7.67
C TYR A 270 -13.24 10.10 -8.13
N ASN A 271 -12.84 10.66 -9.29
CA ASN A 271 -11.45 10.55 -9.75
C ASN A 271 -10.60 11.71 -9.16
N PRO A 272 -9.56 11.41 -8.32
CA PRO A 272 -8.69 12.44 -7.75
C PRO A 272 -7.50 12.80 -8.64
N VAL A 273 -7.35 12.18 -9.82
CA VAL A 273 -6.21 12.28 -10.73
C VAL A 273 -6.64 12.95 -12.02
N ILE A 274 -5.79 13.78 -12.59
CA ILE A 274 -5.94 14.26 -13.95
C ILE A 274 -5.47 13.14 -14.88
N GLU A 275 -6.43 12.48 -15.51
CA GLU A 275 -6.19 11.30 -16.33
C GLU A 275 -5.35 11.62 -17.55
N TRP A 276 -4.31 10.84 -17.75
CA TRP A 276 -3.55 10.84 -18.96
C TRP A 276 -4.36 10.18 -20.09
N ARG A 277 -4.38 10.83 -21.25
CA ARG A 277 -5.11 10.37 -22.43
C ARG A 277 -4.15 10.23 -23.59
N ASP A 278 -4.32 9.19 -24.41
CA ASP A 278 -3.49 8.91 -25.58
C ASP A 278 -3.45 10.06 -26.63
N SER A 279 -4.37 11.02 -26.52
CA SER A 279 -4.47 12.16 -27.45
C SER A 279 -3.48 13.29 -27.18
N ILE A 280 -2.79 13.27 -26.04
CA ILE A 280 -1.84 14.32 -25.61
C ILE A 280 -0.66 13.65 -24.91
N SER A 281 0.56 14.14 -25.13
CA SER A 281 1.72 13.62 -24.44
C SER A 281 1.66 13.92 -22.92
N ALA A 282 2.31 13.08 -22.12
CA ALA A 282 2.37 13.30 -20.67
C ALA A 282 3.00 14.65 -20.34
N GLU A 283 4.01 15.05 -21.12
CA GLU A 283 4.75 16.29 -20.96
C GLU A 283 3.88 17.52 -21.27
N GLU A 284 3.09 17.47 -22.34
CA GLU A 284 2.15 18.55 -22.71
C GLU A 284 1.04 18.67 -21.67
N LEU A 285 0.48 17.56 -21.18
CA LEU A 285 -0.54 17.57 -20.13
C LEU A 285 0.01 18.15 -18.82
N ILE A 286 1.22 17.76 -18.41
CA ILE A 286 1.86 18.28 -17.21
C ILE A 286 2.10 19.79 -17.35
N ALA A 287 2.57 20.23 -18.52
CA ALA A 287 2.81 21.65 -18.80
C ALA A 287 1.51 22.46 -18.75
N ASP A 288 0.43 21.94 -19.33
CA ASP A 288 -0.91 22.58 -19.27
C ASP A 288 -1.42 22.69 -17.83
N VAL A 289 -1.31 21.60 -17.04
CA VAL A 289 -1.70 21.61 -15.62
C VAL A 289 -0.89 22.62 -14.81
N ILE A 290 0.41 22.75 -15.06
CA ILE A 290 1.26 23.73 -14.36
C ILE A 290 0.90 25.16 -14.75
N GLU A 291 0.59 25.41 -16.03
CA GLU A 291 0.18 26.72 -16.53
C GLU A 291 -1.15 27.17 -15.92
N HIS A 292 -2.09 26.24 -15.71
CA HIS A 292 -3.41 26.50 -15.13
C HIS A 292 -3.53 26.03 -13.68
N ILE A 293 -2.45 26.05 -12.92
CA ILE A 293 -2.34 25.37 -11.62
C ILE A 293 -3.38 25.86 -10.59
N GLU A 294 -3.80 27.11 -10.66
CA GLU A 294 -4.79 27.67 -9.73
C GLU A 294 -6.18 27.02 -9.90
N ASP A 295 -6.53 26.58 -11.10
CA ASP A 295 -7.82 25.94 -11.40
C ASP A 295 -7.97 24.59 -10.67
N TYR A 296 -6.85 23.96 -10.30
CA TYR A 296 -6.83 22.68 -9.59
C TYR A 296 -6.88 22.80 -8.05
N GLN A 297 -6.84 24.02 -7.51
CA GLN A 297 -6.91 24.22 -6.06
C GLN A 297 -8.15 23.56 -5.41
N PRO A 298 -9.39 23.68 -5.98
CA PRO A 298 -10.56 23.01 -5.42
C PRO A 298 -10.45 21.48 -5.41
N LEU A 299 -9.81 20.89 -6.45
CA LEU A 299 -9.60 19.45 -6.52
C LEU A 299 -8.66 18.95 -5.41
N VAL A 300 -7.51 19.63 -5.22
CA VAL A 300 -6.55 19.19 -4.19
C VAL A 300 -7.06 19.44 -2.77
N ASP A 301 -7.90 20.45 -2.57
CA ASP A 301 -8.59 20.69 -1.30
C ASP A 301 -9.58 19.57 -1.00
N LYS A 302 -10.41 19.17 -1.96
CA LYS A 302 -11.31 18.01 -1.85
C LYS A 302 -10.55 16.72 -1.61
N ASN A 303 -9.43 16.51 -2.33
CA ASN A 303 -8.56 15.35 -2.14
C ASN A 303 -8.05 15.29 -0.69
N ARG A 304 -7.58 16.41 -0.14
CA ARG A 304 -7.11 16.48 1.26
C ARG A 304 -8.23 16.16 2.25
N GLU A 305 -9.40 16.75 2.11
CA GLU A 305 -10.55 16.47 2.98
C GLU A 305 -10.96 14.98 2.94
N THR A 306 -10.87 14.37 1.76
CA THR A 306 -11.16 12.95 1.60
C THR A 306 -10.10 12.08 2.27
N ALA A 307 -8.81 12.42 2.10
CA ALA A 307 -7.71 11.71 2.73
C ALA A 307 -7.79 11.79 4.26
N GLU A 308 -8.11 12.95 4.83
CA GLU A 308 -8.31 13.13 6.28
C GLU A 308 -9.42 12.24 6.85
N LYS A 309 -10.45 11.94 6.05
CA LYS A 309 -11.58 11.10 6.48
C LYS A 309 -11.28 9.61 6.39
N MET A 310 -10.44 9.17 5.45
CA MET A 310 -10.37 7.74 5.13
C MET A 310 -8.99 7.24 4.66
N GLY A 311 -7.95 8.09 4.63
CA GLY A 311 -6.64 7.76 4.10
C GLY A 311 -5.60 7.35 5.15
N SER A 312 -5.90 7.50 6.46
CA SER A 312 -4.96 7.17 7.52
C SER A 312 -5.04 5.69 7.94
N TRP A 313 -3.92 5.17 8.44
CA TRP A 313 -3.89 3.83 9.04
C TRP A 313 -4.77 3.71 10.27
N GLU A 314 -4.95 4.78 11.05
CA GLU A 314 -5.84 4.79 12.21
C GLU A 314 -7.26 4.42 11.79
N VAL A 315 -7.82 5.15 10.81
CA VAL A 315 -9.16 4.89 10.28
C VAL A 315 -9.23 3.51 9.62
N ARG A 316 -8.19 3.12 8.89
CA ARG A 316 -8.12 1.84 8.18
C ARG A 316 -8.10 0.64 9.11
N MET A 317 -7.32 0.69 10.18
CA MET A 317 -7.25 -0.40 11.16
C MET A 317 -8.55 -0.52 11.95
N LYS A 318 -9.19 0.58 12.31
CA LYS A 318 -10.51 0.55 12.95
C LYS A 318 -11.56 -0.12 12.04
N TRP A 319 -11.57 0.21 10.76
CA TRP A 319 -12.44 -0.45 9.78
C TRP A 319 -12.14 -1.94 9.64
N LEU A 320 -10.86 -2.32 9.53
CA LEU A 320 -10.43 -3.72 9.45
C LEU A 320 -10.83 -4.52 10.68
N MET A 321 -10.68 -3.94 11.90
CA MET A 321 -11.14 -4.57 13.14
C MET A 321 -12.62 -4.93 13.08
N GLY A 322 -13.47 -4.00 12.64
CA GLY A 322 -14.90 -4.25 12.47
C GLY A 322 -15.20 -5.42 11.53
N LEU A 323 -14.45 -5.55 10.42
CA LEU A 323 -14.58 -6.70 9.53
C LEU A 323 -14.14 -8.02 10.20
N LEU A 324 -13.05 -7.98 10.96
CA LEU A 324 -12.46 -9.14 11.62
C LEU A 324 -13.29 -9.62 12.83
N GLU A 325 -14.08 -8.77 13.46
CA GLU A 325 -14.99 -9.14 14.54
C GLU A 325 -16.00 -10.22 14.13
N GLY A 326 -16.32 -10.33 12.86
CA GLY A 326 -17.11 -11.45 12.32
C GLY A 326 -16.47 -12.82 12.61
N TYR A 327 -15.17 -12.91 12.69
CA TYR A 327 -14.38 -14.15 12.74
C TYR A 327 -13.60 -14.32 14.03
N TYR A 328 -13.13 -13.23 14.66
CA TYR A 328 -12.22 -13.21 15.80
C TYR A 328 -12.73 -12.31 16.93
N GLN A 329 -12.16 -12.46 18.12
CA GLN A 329 -12.19 -11.45 19.15
C GLN A 329 -10.98 -10.53 18.94
N VAL A 330 -11.21 -9.25 18.69
CA VAL A 330 -10.17 -8.30 18.23
C VAL A 330 -9.72 -7.39 19.36
N CYS A 331 -10.65 -6.97 20.25
CA CYS A 331 -10.42 -6.10 21.41
C CYS A 331 -10.81 -6.79 22.71
#